data_34199ac9a357599f3e1b8459691ecea6
#
_entry.id   34199ac9a357599f3e1b8459691ecea6
#
_cell.length_a   1.000
_cell.length_b   1.000
_cell.length_c   1.000
_cell.angle_alpha   90.00
_cell.angle_beta   90.00
_cell.angle_gamma   90.00
#
_symmetry.space_group_name_H-M   'P 1'
#
loop_
_entity.id
_entity.type
_entity.pdbx_description
1 polymer ?
#
loop_
_entity_poly.entity_id
_entity_poly.type
_entity_poly.pdbx_seq_one_letter_code
_entity_poly.pdbx_strand_id
1 'polypeptide(L)'
;MTYIPHGRSLINGGLAEPEGAAFESRSRVDGSLLGTFYSASAAQAQTALDLATAAFFETSVLSPRTADDHARLLTEVGKSFESRLADIKSAGSQELAYPAGRADGETSRALFQFRLHAEGARKRKRLAASISVALDGSINVRSIRVPRGVAVNFPSTNFPWGIGVVGPDLVEPFREGCPVVVKASSKHPLTSELLGNVVVEAVKNAGYPAGYFALLQSNDYSLGGQLMGSGQVAAAGLTGAAATGRQLGAIALEHGAVLHGELGAVNPVFVLEEKMKTQPAAVAEAWWGSLTLGNGQFCTNPGILFVPSDGLAEFEKVLRAKVEAAEPAALLHKNTQTSFESNLKALRSVSGIESWIVSMKVGT
;
A
#
# COMPACT_ATOMS: atom_id res chain seq x y z
N MET A 1 18.24 -13.91 -12.37
CA MET A 1 17.28 -15.04 -12.58
C MET A 1 15.90 -14.41 -12.60
N THR A 2 15.13 -14.57 -13.62
CA THR A 2 13.81 -13.94 -13.69
C THR A 2 12.84 -14.82 -12.90
N TYR A 3 12.21 -14.27 -11.88
CA TYR A 3 11.18 -14.95 -11.11
C TYR A 3 10.02 -15.38 -12.02
N ILE A 4 9.62 -16.64 -11.94
CA ILE A 4 8.48 -17.18 -12.67
C ILE A 4 7.32 -17.33 -11.68
N PRO A 5 6.20 -16.59 -11.85
CA PRO A 5 5.09 -16.69 -10.94
C PRO A 5 4.34 -18.02 -11.09
N HIS A 6 3.80 -18.50 -10.00
CA HIS A 6 2.90 -19.67 -9.99
C HIS A 6 1.43 -19.24 -10.24
N GLY A 7 1.13 -17.96 -10.02
CA GLY A 7 -0.20 -17.39 -10.19
C GLY A 7 -1.21 -17.77 -9.11
N ARG A 8 -0.75 -18.29 -7.98
CA ARG A 8 -1.57 -18.90 -6.93
C ARG A 8 -1.56 -18.07 -5.65
N SER A 9 -2.60 -18.23 -4.85
CA SER A 9 -2.63 -17.72 -3.48
C SER A 9 -1.66 -18.47 -2.59
N LEU A 10 -1.16 -17.81 -1.55
CA LEU A 10 -0.27 -18.40 -0.53
C LEU A 10 -1.09 -18.56 0.76
N ILE A 11 -1.38 -19.79 1.13
CA ILE A 11 -2.18 -20.14 2.31
C ILE A 11 -1.44 -21.23 3.08
N ASN A 12 -1.36 -21.11 4.40
CA ASN A 12 -0.68 -22.06 5.27
C ASN A 12 0.78 -22.32 4.86
N GLY A 13 1.49 -21.27 4.46
CA GLY A 13 2.91 -21.36 4.08
C GLY A 13 3.19 -22.02 2.73
N GLY A 14 2.17 -22.34 1.93
CA GLY A 14 2.31 -23.00 0.63
C GLY A 14 1.38 -22.40 -0.44
N LEU A 15 1.52 -22.91 -1.65
CA LEU A 15 0.66 -22.57 -2.79
C LEU A 15 -0.70 -23.26 -2.65
N ALA A 16 -1.77 -22.48 -2.69
CA ALA A 16 -3.13 -23.02 -2.73
C ALA A 16 -3.47 -23.54 -4.14
N GLU A 17 -4.39 -24.50 -4.25
CA GLU A 17 -4.89 -24.94 -5.55
C GLU A 17 -5.71 -23.84 -6.24
N PRO A 18 -5.69 -23.70 -7.57
CA PRO A 18 -6.51 -22.75 -8.30
C PRO A 18 -8.00 -23.10 -8.18
N GLU A 19 -8.83 -22.18 -7.65
CA GLU A 19 -10.28 -22.42 -7.52
C GLU A 19 -11.13 -21.37 -8.23
N GLY A 20 -10.67 -20.12 -8.29
CA GLY A 20 -11.43 -19.02 -8.88
C GLY A 20 -11.02 -18.68 -10.31
N ALA A 21 -11.61 -17.63 -10.86
CA ALA A 21 -11.37 -17.18 -12.22
C ALA A 21 -9.90 -16.80 -12.47
N ALA A 22 -9.39 -17.20 -13.63
CA ALA A 22 -8.07 -16.81 -14.10
C ALA A 22 -8.06 -15.34 -14.55
N PHE A 23 -6.93 -14.67 -14.35
CA PHE A 23 -6.63 -13.35 -14.89
C PHE A 23 -5.14 -13.22 -15.21
N GLU A 24 -4.81 -12.30 -16.11
CA GLU A 24 -3.45 -12.14 -16.61
C GLU A 24 -2.77 -10.91 -16.01
N SER A 25 -1.46 -11.00 -15.79
CA SER A 25 -0.57 -9.85 -15.66
C SER A 25 0.25 -9.69 -16.95
N ARG A 26 0.32 -8.45 -17.43
CA ARG A 26 1.06 -8.10 -18.64
C ARG A 26 2.05 -6.97 -18.38
N SER A 27 3.18 -7.06 -19.03
CA SER A 27 4.22 -6.04 -19.01
C SER A 27 3.66 -4.68 -19.46
N ARG A 28 3.96 -3.64 -18.70
CA ARG A 28 3.66 -2.25 -19.06
C ARG A 28 4.67 -1.64 -20.01
N VAL A 29 5.76 -2.35 -20.26
CA VAL A 29 6.82 -1.90 -21.16
C VAL A 29 6.50 -2.31 -22.61
N ASP A 30 6.04 -3.55 -22.81
CA ASP A 30 5.89 -4.13 -24.16
C ASP A 30 4.60 -4.96 -24.35
N GLY A 31 3.74 -5.04 -23.33
CA GLY A 31 2.47 -5.79 -23.38
C GLY A 31 2.62 -7.32 -23.29
N SER A 32 3.83 -7.86 -23.15
CA SER A 32 4.06 -9.30 -23.07
C SER A 32 3.39 -9.92 -21.83
N LEU A 33 2.98 -11.17 -21.92
CA LEU A 33 2.38 -11.90 -20.79
C LEU A 33 3.46 -12.19 -19.74
N LEU A 34 3.24 -11.72 -18.52
CA LEU A 34 4.09 -11.98 -17.34
C LEU A 34 3.67 -13.23 -16.58
N GLY A 35 2.39 -13.55 -16.59
CA GLY A 35 1.84 -14.74 -15.94
C GLY A 35 0.32 -14.76 -15.91
N THR A 36 -0.23 -15.94 -15.65
CA THR A 36 -1.65 -16.17 -15.38
C THR A 36 -1.84 -16.41 -13.89
N PHE A 37 -2.79 -15.73 -13.29
CA PHE A 37 -3.10 -15.75 -11.87
C PHE A 37 -4.54 -16.23 -11.66
N TYR A 38 -4.81 -16.80 -10.49
CA TYR A 38 -6.12 -17.34 -10.17
C TYR A 38 -6.67 -16.65 -8.92
N SER A 39 -7.89 -16.15 -9.02
CA SER A 39 -8.57 -15.53 -7.89
C SER A 39 -8.82 -16.57 -6.78
N ALA A 40 -8.59 -16.19 -5.54
CA ALA A 40 -8.98 -17.01 -4.41
C ALA A 40 -10.51 -17.14 -4.35
N SER A 41 -10.99 -18.33 -4.00
CA SER A 41 -12.42 -18.55 -3.71
C SER A 41 -12.79 -18.01 -2.32
N ALA A 42 -14.10 -17.90 -2.06
CA ALA A 42 -14.62 -17.58 -0.73
C ALA A 42 -14.18 -18.62 0.33
N ALA A 43 -14.12 -19.91 -0.06
CA ALA A 43 -13.65 -20.98 0.83
C ALA A 43 -12.16 -20.82 1.18
N GLN A 44 -11.32 -20.45 0.21
CA GLN A 44 -9.91 -20.16 0.44
C GLN A 44 -9.71 -18.93 1.34
N ALA A 45 -10.52 -17.88 1.15
CA ALA A 45 -10.50 -16.72 2.01
C ALA A 45 -10.89 -17.06 3.46
N GLN A 46 -11.92 -17.86 3.65
CA GLN A 46 -12.32 -18.35 4.97
C GLN A 46 -11.23 -19.21 5.60
N THR A 47 -10.64 -20.14 4.85
CA THR A 47 -9.52 -20.97 5.32
C THR A 47 -8.33 -20.12 5.78
N ALA A 48 -7.99 -19.07 5.02
CA ALA A 48 -6.90 -18.16 5.40
C ALA A 48 -7.20 -17.42 6.71
N LEU A 49 -8.44 -16.99 6.93
CA LEU A 49 -8.87 -16.32 8.17
C LEU A 49 -8.90 -17.30 9.36
N ASP A 50 -9.37 -18.52 9.17
CA ASP A 50 -9.40 -19.56 10.21
C ASP A 50 -7.98 -19.90 10.69
N LEU A 51 -7.06 -20.08 9.74
CA LEU A 51 -5.64 -20.33 10.02
C LEU A 51 -4.96 -19.15 10.70
N ALA A 52 -5.26 -17.92 10.27
CA ALA A 52 -4.74 -16.72 10.91
C ALA A 52 -5.28 -16.54 12.33
N THR A 53 -6.57 -16.86 12.56
CA THR A 53 -7.19 -16.84 13.87
C THR A 53 -6.55 -17.88 14.81
N ALA A 54 -6.34 -19.10 14.32
CA ALA A 54 -5.63 -20.14 15.09
C ALA A 54 -4.19 -19.73 15.43
N ALA A 55 -3.46 -19.18 14.45
CA ALA A 55 -2.10 -18.67 14.65
C ALA A 55 -2.06 -17.51 15.67
N PHE A 56 -3.08 -16.65 15.67
CA PHE A 56 -3.21 -15.58 16.66
C PHE A 56 -3.35 -16.16 18.09
N PHE A 57 -4.25 -17.09 18.28
CA PHE A 57 -4.42 -17.74 19.60
C PHE A 57 -3.17 -18.49 20.03
N GLU A 58 -2.51 -19.22 19.15
CA GLU A 58 -1.26 -19.91 19.46
C GLU A 58 -0.18 -18.91 19.94
N THR A 59 0.03 -17.82 19.21
CA THR A 59 1.15 -16.90 19.44
C THR A 59 0.87 -15.81 20.48
N SER A 60 -0.38 -15.62 20.88
CA SER A 60 -0.78 -14.59 21.84
C SER A 60 -1.26 -15.15 23.17
N VAL A 61 -1.83 -16.37 23.19
CA VAL A 61 -2.46 -16.97 24.36
C VAL A 61 -1.77 -18.26 24.79
N LEU A 62 -1.64 -19.24 23.88
CA LEU A 62 -1.12 -20.57 24.22
C LEU A 62 0.40 -20.58 24.40
N SER A 63 1.11 -19.89 23.52
CA SER A 63 2.58 -19.76 23.56
C SER A 63 2.97 -18.31 23.19
N PRO A 64 2.75 -17.34 24.10
CA PRO A 64 2.91 -15.92 23.81
C PRO A 64 4.32 -15.59 23.31
N ARG A 65 4.37 -14.95 22.14
CA ARG A 65 5.63 -14.49 21.56
C ARG A 65 6.15 -13.24 22.25
N THR A 66 7.45 -13.21 22.45
CA THR A 66 8.15 -12.09 23.09
C THR A 66 8.37 -10.92 22.12
N ALA A 67 8.79 -9.79 22.65
CA ALA A 67 9.24 -8.65 21.85
C ALA A 67 10.40 -9.01 20.91
N ASP A 68 11.31 -9.88 21.35
CA ASP A 68 12.44 -10.34 20.54
C ASP A 68 11.99 -11.31 19.43
N ASP A 69 10.94 -12.11 19.65
CA ASP A 69 10.36 -12.96 18.61
C ASP A 69 9.76 -12.10 17.48
N HIS A 70 9.00 -11.06 17.81
CA HIS A 70 8.46 -10.12 16.81
C HIS A 70 9.57 -9.37 16.09
N ALA A 71 10.62 -8.96 16.80
CA ALA A 71 11.78 -8.32 16.19
C ALA A 71 12.54 -9.28 15.25
N ARG A 72 12.65 -10.57 15.64
CA ARG A 72 13.25 -11.61 14.79
C ARG A 72 12.41 -11.81 13.52
N LEU A 73 11.09 -11.91 13.61
CA LEU A 73 10.21 -12.05 12.46
C LEU A 73 10.44 -10.90 11.45
N LEU A 74 10.41 -9.65 11.91
CA LEU A 74 10.65 -8.48 11.08
C LEU A 74 12.07 -8.44 10.48
N THR A 75 13.05 -8.93 11.22
CA THR A 75 14.43 -9.07 10.73
C THR A 75 14.52 -10.11 9.61
N GLU A 76 13.83 -11.25 9.74
CA GLU A 76 13.77 -12.28 8.70
C GLU A 76 13.03 -11.78 7.45
N VAL A 77 11.96 -10.98 7.60
CA VAL A 77 11.32 -10.30 6.43
C VAL A 77 12.34 -9.44 5.69
N GLY A 78 13.13 -8.65 6.42
CA GLY A 78 14.17 -7.82 5.81
C GLY A 78 15.24 -8.62 5.08
N LYS A 79 15.74 -9.71 5.67
CA LYS A 79 16.74 -10.59 5.04
C LYS A 79 16.21 -11.27 3.79
N SER A 80 14.99 -11.85 3.86
CA SER A 80 14.35 -12.51 2.73
C SER A 80 14.05 -11.52 1.59
N PHE A 81 13.63 -10.30 1.92
CA PHE A 81 13.45 -9.22 0.94
C PHE A 81 14.77 -8.83 0.28
N GLU A 82 15.83 -8.62 1.06
CA GLU A 82 17.15 -8.22 0.57
C GLU A 82 17.75 -9.29 -0.35
N SER A 83 17.59 -10.56 -0.03
CA SER A 83 18.08 -11.69 -0.86
C SER A 83 17.40 -11.77 -2.24
N ARG A 84 16.22 -11.14 -2.42
CA ARG A 84 15.42 -11.14 -3.66
C ARG A 84 15.32 -9.78 -4.34
N LEU A 85 16.15 -8.80 -3.96
CA LEU A 85 16.09 -7.44 -4.48
C LEU A 85 16.12 -7.36 -6.01
N ALA A 86 16.93 -8.17 -6.67
CA ALA A 86 17.03 -8.17 -8.13
C ALA A 86 15.72 -8.61 -8.79
N ASP A 87 15.10 -9.67 -8.30
CA ASP A 87 13.82 -10.16 -8.80
C ASP A 87 12.68 -9.16 -8.51
N ILE A 88 12.67 -8.57 -7.31
CA ILE A 88 11.69 -7.56 -6.90
C ILE A 88 11.75 -6.34 -7.81
N LYS A 89 12.93 -5.80 -8.06
CA LYS A 89 13.13 -4.65 -8.96
C LYS A 89 12.75 -5.01 -10.41
N SER A 90 13.13 -6.21 -10.88
CA SER A 90 12.76 -6.68 -12.22
C SER A 90 11.25 -6.82 -12.38
N ALA A 91 10.55 -7.41 -11.41
CA ALA A 91 9.10 -7.53 -11.42
C ALA A 91 8.41 -6.15 -11.48
N GLY A 92 8.82 -5.22 -10.64
CA GLY A 92 8.27 -3.85 -10.64
C GLY A 92 8.57 -3.07 -11.92
N SER A 93 9.75 -3.26 -12.51
CA SER A 93 10.07 -2.64 -13.80
C SER A 93 9.17 -3.15 -14.93
N GLN A 94 8.88 -4.43 -14.97
CA GLN A 94 8.04 -5.04 -16.00
C GLN A 94 6.55 -4.79 -15.75
N GLU A 95 6.06 -5.07 -14.55
CA GLU A 95 4.64 -5.05 -14.24
C GLU A 95 4.09 -3.63 -14.04
N LEU A 96 4.92 -2.69 -13.59
CA LEU A 96 4.54 -1.31 -13.25
C LEU A 96 5.28 -0.23 -14.05
N ALA A 97 6.19 -0.62 -14.96
CA ALA A 97 7.06 0.29 -15.70
C ALA A 97 7.85 1.25 -14.78
N TYR A 98 8.32 0.75 -13.63
CA TYR A 98 9.05 1.57 -12.67
C TYR A 98 10.43 1.97 -13.21
N PRO A 99 10.76 3.26 -13.21
CA PRO A 99 12.13 3.71 -13.44
C PRO A 99 13.07 3.17 -12.35
N ALA A 100 14.32 2.88 -12.72
CA ALA A 100 15.30 2.30 -11.79
C ALA A 100 15.48 3.12 -10.51
N GLY A 101 15.60 4.44 -10.60
CA GLY A 101 15.76 5.31 -9.43
C GLY A 101 14.58 5.28 -8.47
N ARG A 102 13.35 5.07 -8.98
CA ARG A 102 12.17 4.89 -8.13
C ARG A 102 12.19 3.53 -7.45
N ALA A 103 12.57 2.47 -8.16
CA ALA A 103 12.71 1.13 -7.61
C ALA A 103 13.73 1.11 -6.46
N ASP A 104 14.86 1.80 -6.62
CA ASP A 104 15.90 1.93 -5.59
C ASP A 104 15.39 2.66 -4.35
N GLY A 105 14.69 3.78 -4.53
CA GLY A 105 14.14 4.56 -3.42
C GLY A 105 13.10 3.77 -2.63
N GLU A 106 12.21 3.06 -3.30
CA GLU A 106 11.12 2.32 -2.65
C GLU A 106 11.64 1.05 -1.93
N THR A 107 12.59 0.32 -2.53
CA THR A 107 13.22 -0.82 -1.85
C THR A 107 14.03 -0.39 -0.63
N SER A 108 14.74 0.74 -0.70
CA SER A 108 15.45 1.31 0.44
C SER A 108 14.50 1.71 1.58
N ARG A 109 13.35 2.28 1.25
CA ARG A 109 12.29 2.58 2.21
C ARG A 109 11.75 1.31 2.88
N ALA A 110 11.47 0.25 2.14
CA ALA A 110 11.00 -1.01 2.69
C ALA A 110 12.02 -1.61 3.67
N LEU A 111 13.29 -1.68 3.30
CA LEU A 111 14.37 -2.15 4.19
C LEU A 111 14.53 -1.29 5.45
N PHE A 112 14.36 0.03 5.33
CA PHE A 112 14.37 0.92 6.48
C PHE A 112 13.21 0.62 7.44
N GLN A 113 12.00 0.40 6.92
CA GLN A 113 10.81 0.08 7.73
C GLN A 113 11.01 -1.23 8.52
N PHE A 114 11.54 -2.29 7.90
CA PHE A 114 11.80 -3.54 8.60
C PHE A 114 12.74 -3.35 9.80
N ARG A 115 13.83 -2.62 9.63
CA ARG A 115 14.76 -2.30 10.71
C ARG A 115 14.12 -1.45 11.80
N LEU A 116 13.41 -0.40 11.42
CA LEU A 116 12.73 0.51 12.34
C LEU A 116 11.72 -0.22 13.23
N HIS A 117 10.88 -1.07 12.63
CA HIS A 117 9.85 -1.81 13.37
C HIS A 117 10.44 -2.95 14.20
N ALA A 118 11.50 -3.63 13.75
CA ALA A 118 12.23 -4.61 14.55
C ALA A 118 12.85 -3.98 15.80
N GLU A 119 13.49 -2.82 15.65
CA GLU A 119 14.03 -2.06 16.79
C GLU A 119 12.92 -1.57 17.72
N GLY A 120 11.81 -1.08 17.16
CA GLY A 120 10.63 -0.66 17.92
C GLY A 120 10.03 -1.78 18.76
N ALA A 121 10.02 -3.02 18.25
CA ALA A 121 9.59 -4.20 18.97
C ALA A 121 10.52 -4.47 20.17
N ARG A 122 11.84 -4.51 19.95
CA ARG A 122 12.85 -4.75 21.03
C ARG A 122 12.76 -3.72 22.14
N LYS A 123 12.54 -2.45 21.84
CA LYS A 123 12.41 -1.37 22.82
C LYS A 123 11.11 -1.43 23.64
N ARG A 124 10.30 -2.48 23.47
CA ARG A 124 9.01 -2.70 24.16
C ARG A 124 8.05 -1.51 24.10
N LYS A 125 8.20 -0.63 23.13
CA LYS A 125 7.32 0.54 22.94
C LYS A 125 5.87 0.14 22.65
N ARG A 126 5.65 -1.10 22.22
CA ARG A 126 4.32 -1.63 21.93
C ARG A 126 3.41 -1.73 23.16
N LEU A 127 3.96 -1.99 24.34
CA LEU A 127 3.15 -2.23 25.54
C LEU A 127 2.48 -0.96 26.06
N ALA A 128 3.08 0.22 25.87
CA ALA A 128 2.56 1.50 26.32
C ALA A 128 1.88 1.41 27.70
N ALA A 129 2.55 0.71 28.65
CA ALA A 129 2.03 0.49 29.97
C ALA A 129 1.82 1.81 30.71
N SER A 130 0.68 1.96 31.36
CA SER A 130 0.41 3.12 32.22
C SER A 130 -0.23 2.72 33.55
N ILE A 131 0.05 3.51 34.58
CA ILE A 131 -0.58 3.40 35.90
C ILE A 131 -1.15 4.77 36.22
N SER A 132 -2.46 4.84 36.47
CA SER A 132 -3.16 6.04 36.91
C SER A 132 -3.80 5.78 38.26
N VAL A 133 -3.45 6.59 39.25
CA VAL A 133 -3.95 6.48 40.61
C VAL A 133 -4.67 7.77 40.96
N ALA A 134 -5.88 7.68 41.53
CA ALA A 134 -6.58 8.83 42.08
C ALA A 134 -5.77 9.45 43.24
N LEU A 135 -5.90 10.77 43.46
CA LEU A 135 -5.17 11.50 44.47
C LEU A 135 -5.39 10.95 45.90
N ASP A 136 -6.57 10.42 46.15
CA ASP A 136 -6.95 9.79 47.42
C ASP A 136 -6.60 8.28 47.49
N GLY A 137 -6.00 7.72 46.44
CA GLY A 137 -5.66 6.32 46.35
C GLY A 137 -6.83 5.36 46.13
N SER A 138 -8.07 5.86 46.00
CA SER A 138 -9.28 5.05 45.88
C SER A 138 -9.38 4.27 44.58
N ILE A 139 -8.73 4.76 43.52
CA ILE A 139 -8.76 4.16 42.18
C ILE A 139 -7.31 3.95 41.69
N ASN A 140 -7.01 2.71 41.28
CA ASN A 140 -5.73 2.35 40.69
C ASN A 140 -5.99 1.66 39.33
N VAL A 141 -5.86 2.42 38.22
CA VAL A 141 -6.05 1.92 36.87
C VAL A 141 -4.71 1.58 36.26
N ARG A 142 -4.59 0.37 35.75
CA ARG A 142 -3.42 -0.11 35.03
C ARG A 142 -3.81 -0.52 33.63
N SER A 143 -3.10 -0.05 32.62
CA SER A 143 -3.36 -0.42 31.24
C SER A 143 -2.08 -0.85 30.52
N ILE A 144 -2.25 -1.80 29.61
CA ILE A 144 -1.22 -2.22 28.64
C ILE A 144 -1.90 -2.39 27.28
N ARG A 145 -1.14 -2.27 26.21
CA ARG A 145 -1.57 -2.67 24.89
C ARG A 145 -1.40 -4.18 24.72
N VAL A 146 -2.39 -4.81 24.09
CA VAL A 146 -2.38 -6.24 23.72
C VAL A 146 -2.60 -6.37 22.22
N PRO A 147 -2.14 -7.47 21.58
CA PRO A 147 -2.49 -7.79 20.20
C PRO A 147 -4.01 -7.80 20.01
N ARG A 148 -4.50 -7.23 18.92
CA ARG A 148 -5.94 -7.06 18.70
C ARG A 148 -6.60 -8.28 18.04
N GLY A 149 -5.88 -9.00 17.18
CA GLY A 149 -6.41 -10.11 16.39
C GLY A 149 -5.88 -10.11 14.96
N VAL A 150 -6.59 -10.78 14.07
CA VAL A 150 -6.23 -10.87 12.65
C VAL A 150 -6.34 -9.52 11.98
N ALA A 151 -5.29 -9.13 11.25
CA ALA A 151 -5.29 -7.94 10.41
C ALA A 151 -5.44 -8.32 8.92
N VAL A 152 -6.11 -7.47 8.15
CA VAL A 152 -6.19 -7.58 6.68
C VAL A 152 -5.45 -6.41 6.06
N ASN A 153 -4.62 -6.69 5.04
CA ASN A 153 -3.92 -5.67 4.26
C ASN A 153 -4.48 -5.62 2.84
N PHE A 154 -4.95 -4.43 2.42
CA PHE A 154 -5.33 -4.08 1.05
C PHE A 154 -4.25 -3.16 0.46
N PRO A 155 -3.20 -3.72 -0.16
CA PRO A 155 -1.99 -2.99 -0.54
C PRO A 155 -2.22 -1.97 -1.64
N SER A 156 -1.47 -0.87 -1.58
CA SER A 156 -1.49 0.17 -2.61
C SER A 156 -0.98 -0.33 -3.96
N THR A 157 -1.47 0.27 -5.04
CA THR A 157 -0.99 -0.03 -6.39
C THR A 157 0.28 0.77 -6.74
N ASN A 158 0.35 2.02 -6.27
CA ASN A 158 1.40 2.96 -6.66
C ASN A 158 2.68 2.87 -5.82
N PHE A 159 2.68 2.12 -4.71
CA PHE A 159 3.84 1.82 -3.87
C PHE A 159 3.84 0.35 -3.46
N PRO A 160 4.03 -0.61 -4.41
CA PRO A 160 3.84 -2.03 -4.18
C PRO A 160 4.77 -2.64 -3.13
N TRP A 161 5.92 -2.00 -2.85
CA TRP A 161 6.88 -2.45 -1.85
C TRP A 161 6.78 -1.64 -0.55
N GLY A 162 6.88 -0.31 -0.66
CA GLY A 162 6.94 0.58 0.49
C GLY A 162 5.62 0.77 1.24
N ILE A 163 4.47 0.59 0.56
CA ILE A 163 3.11 0.68 1.12
C ILE A 163 2.25 -0.50 0.60
N GLY A 164 2.90 -1.53 0.09
CA GLY A 164 2.27 -2.70 -0.52
C GLY A 164 2.17 -3.88 0.43
N VAL A 165 2.44 -5.08 -0.11
CA VAL A 165 2.36 -6.35 0.63
C VAL A 165 3.23 -6.33 1.89
N VAL A 166 4.42 -5.74 1.82
CA VAL A 166 5.41 -5.68 2.92
C VAL A 166 5.51 -4.30 3.56
N GLY A 167 4.55 -3.42 3.30
CA GLY A 167 4.48 -2.07 3.85
C GLY A 167 4.00 -1.98 5.30
N PRO A 168 3.61 -0.78 5.78
CA PRO A 168 3.15 -0.55 7.16
C PRO A 168 2.05 -1.51 7.60
N ASP A 169 1.08 -1.81 6.72
CA ASP A 169 -0.06 -2.70 7.00
C ASP A 169 0.33 -4.18 7.16
N LEU A 170 1.61 -4.54 6.97
CA LEU A 170 2.19 -5.81 7.38
C LEU A 170 3.08 -5.64 8.61
N VAL A 171 4.04 -4.70 8.54
CA VAL A 171 5.10 -4.65 9.56
C VAL A 171 4.60 -4.15 10.91
N GLU A 172 3.59 -3.28 10.94
CA GLU A 172 2.99 -2.81 12.18
C GLU A 172 2.18 -3.90 12.88
N PRO A 173 1.23 -4.62 12.21
CA PRO A 173 0.58 -5.78 12.80
C PRO A 173 1.59 -6.83 13.29
N PHE A 174 2.61 -7.17 12.52
CA PHE A 174 3.64 -8.13 12.94
C PHE A 174 4.40 -7.68 14.19
N ARG A 175 4.74 -6.38 14.27
CA ARG A 175 5.36 -5.81 15.46
C ARG A 175 4.46 -5.93 16.68
N GLU A 176 3.16 -5.74 16.51
CA GLU A 176 2.17 -5.78 17.60
C GLU A 176 1.65 -7.20 17.91
N GLY A 177 2.12 -8.23 17.19
CA GLY A 177 1.76 -9.62 17.45
C GLY A 177 0.45 -10.08 16.78
N CYS A 178 0.10 -9.45 15.68
CA CYS A 178 -1.10 -9.76 14.90
C CYS A 178 -0.74 -10.47 13.59
N PRO A 179 -1.35 -11.61 13.24
CA PRO A 179 -1.22 -12.23 11.93
C PRO A 179 -1.89 -11.40 10.84
N VAL A 180 -1.45 -11.56 9.59
CA VAL A 180 -1.91 -10.75 8.47
C VAL A 180 -2.37 -11.61 7.30
N VAL A 181 -3.57 -11.31 6.80
CA VAL A 181 -4.08 -11.81 5.52
C VAL A 181 -4.04 -10.67 4.50
N VAL A 182 -3.32 -10.84 3.41
CA VAL A 182 -3.20 -9.85 2.33
C VAL A 182 -4.16 -10.20 1.20
N LYS A 183 -5.04 -9.28 0.80
CA LYS A 183 -5.71 -9.37 -0.49
C LYS A 183 -4.85 -8.65 -1.52
N ALA A 184 -4.12 -9.41 -2.35
CA ALA A 184 -3.20 -8.88 -3.34
C ALA A 184 -3.87 -7.88 -4.31
N SER A 185 -3.11 -6.91 -4.77
CA SER A 185 -3.57 -6.01 -5.83
C SER A 185 -3.59 -6.75 -7.17
N SER A 186 -4.74 -6.75 -7.85
CA SER A 186 -4.87 -7.30 -9.21
C SER A 186 -4.07 -6.55 -10.27
N LYS A 187 -3.47 -5.43 -9.90
CA LYS A 187 -2.72 -4.56 -10.83
C LYS A 187 -1.22 -4.87 -10.85
N HIS A 188 -0.76 -5.64 -9.86
CA HIS A 188 0.62 -6.14 -9.77
C HIS A 188 0.67 -7.50 -9.06
N PRO A 189 -0.04 -8.52 -9.58
CA PRO A 189 -0.15 -9.82 -8.92
C PRO A 189 1.18 -10.57 -8.89
N LEU A 190 2.06 -10.45 -9.90
CA LEU A 190 3.40 -11.01 -9.93
C LEU A 190 4.27 -10.44 -8.80
N THR A 191 4.31 -9.12 -8.69
CA THR A 191 5.04 -8.44 -7.61
C THR A 191 4.47 -8.84 -6.24
N SER A 192 3.15 -8.95 -6.11
CA SER A 192 2.50 -9.38 -4.86
C SER A 192 2.86 -10.81 -4.48
N GLU A 193 2.87 -11.74 -5.43
CA GLU A 193 3.26 -13.14 -5.17
C GLU A 193 4.72 -13.25 -4.72
N LEU A 194 5.62 -12.54 -5.40
CA LEU A 194 7.04 -12.52 -5.03
C LEU A 194 7.25 -12.00 -3.61
N LEU A 195 6.58 -10.90 -3.25
CA LEU A 195 6.63 -10.34 -1.89
C LEU A 195 5.94 -11.25 -0.87
N GLY A 196 4.85 -11.92 -1.25
CA GLY A 196 4.20 -12.92 -0.41
C GLY A 196 5.13 -14.08 -0.07
N ASN A 197 5.91 -14.57 -1.03
CA ASN A 197 6.92 -15.61 -0.81
C ASN A 197 8.04 -15.15 0.13
N VAL A 198 8.45 -13.86 0.06
CA VAL A 198 9.38 -13.25 1.03
C VAL A 198 8.84 -13.39 2.46
N VAL A 199 7.55 -13.09 2.66
CA VAL A 199 6.93 -13.14 3.99
C VAL A 199 6.73 -14.57 4.47
N VAL A 200 6.29 -15.49 3.60
CA VAL A 200 6.16 -16.94 3.93
C VAL A 200 7.48 -17.50 4.42
N GLU A 201 8.57 -17.22 3.71
CA GLU A 201 9.91 -17.66 4.10
C GLU A 201 10.33 -17.07 5.45
N ALA A 202 10.07 -15.79 5.67
CA ALA A 202 10.39 -15.12 6.94
C ALA A 202 9.59 -15.69 8.13
N VAL A 203 8.29 -15.94 7.96
CA VAL A 203 7.42 -16.56 8.97
C VAL A 203 7.96 -17.93 9.37
N LYS A 204 8.34 -18.76 8.37
CA LYS A 204 8.95 -20.07 8.60
C LYS A 204 10.29 -19.95 9.36
N ASN A 205 11.19 -19.09 8.90
CA ASN A 205 12.53 -18.93 9.48
C ASN A 205 12.48 -18.36 10.91
N ALA A 206 11.47 -17.52 11.19
CA ALA A 206 11.24 -16.98 12.53
C ALA A 206 10.53 -17.98 13.48
N GLY A 207 10.10 -19.15 12.99
CA GLY A 207 9.42 -20.17 13.79
C GLY A 207 8.01 -19.81 14.21
N TYR A 208 7.30 -19.03 13.35
CA TYR A 208 5.87 -18.73 13.54
C TYR A 208 5.00 -19.78 12.85
N PRO A 209 3.75 -19.99 13.30
CA PRO A 209 2.81 -20.85 12.61
C PRO A 209 2.60 -20.40 11.16
N ALA A 210 2.47 -21.35 10.24
CA ALA A 210 2.34 -21.05 8.80
C ALA A 210 1.10 -20.18 8.48
N GLY A 211 0.03 -20.31 9.27
CA GLY A 211 -1.17 -19.48 9.17
C GLY A 211 -0.99 -18.02 9.63
N TYR A 212 0.19 -17.64 10.15
CA TYR A 212 0.44 -16.27 10.59
C TYR A 212 0.46 -15.25 9.43
N PHE A 213 0.63 -15.74 8.22
CA PHE A 213 0.55 -14.94 7.00
C PHE A 213 -0.16 -15.71 5.87
N ALA A 214 -1.03 -15.01 5.14
CA ALA A 214 -1.61 -15.48 3.89
C ALA A 214 -1.62 -14.35 2.84
N LEU A 215 -1.51 -14.73 1.55
CA LEU A 215 -1.70 -13.82 0.43
C LEU A 215 -2.73 -14.42 -0.52
N LEU A 216 -3.83 -13.71 -0.71
CA LEU A 216 -4.92 -14.08 -1.58
C LEU A 216 -4.84 -13.31 -2.90
N GLN A 217 -4.56 -13.99 -3.99
CA GLN A 217 -4.65 -13.42 -5.33
C GLN A 217 -6.12 -13.21 -5.69
N SER A 218 -6.48 -12.07 -6.25
CA SER A 218 -7.84 -11.86 -6.76
C SER A 218 -7.96 -10.60 -7.60
N ASN A 219 -8.65 -10.71 -8.72
CA ASN A 219 -9.18 -9.56 -9.46
C ASN A 219 -10.67 -9.29 -9.14
N ASP A 220 -11.26 -10.08 -8.25
CA ASP A 220 -12.61 -9.85 -7.74
C ASP A 220 -12.57 -8.89 -6.54
N TYR A 221 -13.29 -7.77 -6.68
CA TYR A 221 -13.40 -6.77 -5.62
C TYR A 221 -14.32 -7.22 -4.48
N SER A 222 -15.23 -8.18 -4.71
CA SER A 222 -16.14 -8.71 -3.68
C SER A 222 -15.39 -9.43 -2.57
N LEU A 223 -14.22 -10.02 -2.87
CA LEU A 223 -13.40 -10.70 -1.88
C LEU A 223 -13.01 -9.79 -0.70
N GLY A 224 -12.78 -8.50 -0.96
CA GLY A 224 -12.50 -7.53 0.11
C GLY A 224 -13.66 -7.38 1.09
N GLY A 225 -14.88 -7.30 0.57
CA GLY A 225 -16.10 -7.26 1.38
C GLY A 225 -16.33 -8.56 2.18
N GLN A 226 -16.05 -9.71 1.57
CA GLN A 226 -16.17 -11.03 2.24
C GLN A 226 -15.18 -11.14 3.41
N LEU A 227 -13.91 -10.73 3.22
CA LEU A 227 -12.92 -10.71 4.29
C LEU A 227 -13.39 -9.84 5.46
N MET A 228 -13.80 -8.60 5.17
CA MET A 228 -14.21 -7.64 6.20
C MET A 228 -15.51 -8.05 6.90
N GLY A 229 -16.42 -8.73 6.20
CA GLY A 229 -17.71 -9.21 6.72
C GLY A 229 -17.63 -10.54 7.48
N SER A 230 -16.47 -11.16 7.61
CA SER A 230 -16.31 -12.48 8.26
C SER A 230 -16.51 -12.47 9.77
N GLY A 231 -16.41 -11.32 10.43
CA GLY A 231 -16.41 -11.21 11.88
C GLY A 231 -15.12 -11.66 12.58
N GLN A 232 -14.12 -12.16 11.83
CA GLN A 232 -12.82 -12.61 12.37
C GLN A 232 -11.73 -11.53 12.26
N VAL A 233 -11.95 -10.51 11.44
CA VAL A 233 -10.98 -9.43 11.23
C VAL A 233 -11.11 -8.39 12.35
N ALA A 234 -10.01 -8.12 13.03
CA ALA A 234 -9.94 -7.12 14.08
C ALA A 234 -9.59 -5.72 13.56
N ALA A 235 -8.74 -5.67 12.54
CA ALA A 235 -8.33 -4.43 11.90
C ALA A 235 -7.98 -4.67 10.42
N ALA A 236 -8.06 -3.62 9.62
CA ALA A 236 -7.56 -3.65 8.24
C ALA A 236 -6.84 -2.35 7.88
N GLY A 237 -5.81 -2.46 7.05
CA GLY A 237 -5.16 -1.34 6.37
C GLY A 237 -5.59 -1.28 4.91
N LEU A 238 -5.92 -0.10 4.43
CA LEU A 238 -6.27 0.14 3.03
C LEU A 238 -5.56 1.40 2.53
N THR A 239 -4.75 1.27 1.50
CA THR A 239 -4.32 2.42 0.70
C THR A 239 -4.97 2.36 -0.67
N GLY A 240 -5.89 3.28 -0.96
CA GLY A 240 -6.67 3.19 -2.20
C GLY A 240 -7.67 4.32 -2.44
N ALA A 241 -8.68 4.03 -3.27
CA ALA A 241 -9.72 5.00 -3.63
C ALA A 241 -10.68 5.27 -2.47
N ALA A 242 -11.12 6.53 -2.33
CA ALA A 242 -12.06 6.94 -1.28
C ALA A 242 -13.40 6.17 -1.33
N ALA A 243 -13.88 5.79 -2.52
CA ALA A 243 -15.09 4.99 -2.67
C ALA A 243 -14.92 3.60 -2.04
N THR A 244 -13.79 2.92 -2.29
CA THR A 244 -13.45 1.63 -1.69
C THR A 244 -13.33 1.74 -0.19
N GLY A 245 -12.67 2.80 0.30
CA GLY A 245 -12.54 3.04 1.75
C GLY A 245 -13.88 3.22 2.45
N ARG A 246 -14.80 3.98 1.86
CA ARG A 246 -16.16 4.14 2.41
C ARG A 246 -16.93 2.81 2.45
N GLN A 247 -16.84 2.02 1.37
CA GLN A 247 -17.54 0.74 1.29
C GLN A 247 -17.01 -0.26 2.31
N LEU A 248 -15.69 -0.48 2.35
CA LEU A 248 -15.07 -1.40 3.30
C LEU A 248 -15.19 -0.91 4.75
N GLY A 249 -15.14 0.42 4.96
CA GLY A 249 -15.33 1.03 6.28
C GLY A 249 -16.73 0.80 6.85
N ALA A 250 -17.76 0.84 6.02
CA ALA A 250 -19.13 0.51 6.43
C ALA A 250 -19.25 -0.96 6.88
N ILE A 251 -18.71 -1.89 6.09
CA ILE A 251 -18.66 -3.32 6.45
C ILE A 251 -17.85 -3.54 7.73
N ALA A 252 -16.69 -2.90 7.84
CA ALA A 252 -15.85 -2.99 9.04
C ALA A 252 -16.61 -2.58 10.30
N LEU A 253 -17.30 -1.45 10.25
CA LEU A 253 -18.09 -0.94 11.38
C LEU A 253 -19.21 -1.91 11.80
N GLU A 254 -19.92 -2.50 10.83
CA GLU A 254 -20.98 -3.47 11.07
C GLU A 254 -20.46 -4.74 11.78
N HIS A 255 -19.24 -5.17 11.46
CA HIS A 255 -18.64 -6.41 11.98
C HIS A 255 -17.59 -6.19 13.08
N GLY A 256 -17.51 -4.98 13.64
CA GLY A 256 -16.62 -4.67 14.78
C GLY A 256 -15.13 -4.57 14.45
N ALA A 257 -14.78 -4.52 13.18
CA ALA A 257 -13.40 -4.29 12.71
C ALA A 257 -13.09 -2.78 12.64
N VAL A 258 -11.80 -2.43 12.68
CA VAL A 258 -11.33 -1.07 12.43
C VAL A 258 -10.65 -1.01 11.07
N LEU A 259 -11.09 -0.09 10.20
CA LEU A 259 -10.40 0.19 8.95
C LEU A 259 -9.52 1.43 9.09
N HIS A 260 -8.22 1.28 8.89
CA HIS A 260 -7.24 2.35 8.73
C HIS A 260 -7.12 2.64 7.22
N GLY A 261 -7.73 3.74 6.78
CA GLY A 261 -7.82 4.07 5.35
C GLY A 261 -6.91 5.25 4.99
N GLU A 262 -5.87 5.00 4.19
CA GLU A 262 -5.09 6.01 3.47
C GLU A 262 -5.71 6.19 2.09
N LEU A 263 -6.53 7.23 1.94
CA LEU A 263 -7.38 7.41 0.78
C LEU A 263 -6.91 8.56 -0.12
N GLY A 264 -7.27 8.49 -1.40
CA GLY A 264 -6.97 9.55 -2.35
C GLY A 264 -7.54 10.91 -1.89
N ALA A 265 -6.72 11.94 -2.00
CA ALA A 265 -7.05 13.31 -1.61
C ALA A 265 -6.62 14.31 -2.68
N VAL A 266 -7.15 15.53 -2.60
CA VAL A 266 -6.68 16.68 -3.35
C VAL A 266 -5.90 17.56 -2.38
N ASN A 267 -4.57 17.60 -2.50
CA ASN A 267 -3.71 18.31 -1.57
C ASN A 267 -3.58 19.77 -1.99
N PRO A 268 -4.05 20.73 -1.18
CA PRO A 268 -3.91 22.15 -1.49
C PRO A 268 -2.52 22.68 -1.12
N VAL A 269 -1.99 23.54 -1.96
CA VAL A 269 -0.75 24.30 -1.70
C VAL A 269 -1.08 25.80 -1.78
N PHE A 270 -0.63 26.56 -0.81
CA PHE A 270 -0.81 28.00 -0.75
C PHE A 270 0.55 28.68 -0.89
N VAL A 271 0.68 29.57 -1.89
CA VAL A 271 1.89 30.35 -2.09
C VAL A 271 1.68 31.74 -1.47
N LEU A 272 2.62 32.13 -0.62
CA LEU A 272 2.59 33.45 0.00
C LEU A 272 2.99 34.56 -0.98
N GLU A 273 2.43 35.78 -0.79
CA GLU A 273 2.63 36.93 -1.69
C GLU A 273 4.12 37.22 -1.96
N GLU A 274 4.93 37.32 -0.91
CA GLU A 274 6.35 37.64 -1.04
C GLU A 274 7.10 36.62 -1.88
N LYS A 275 6.77 35.33 -1.75
CA LYS A 275 7.39 34.26 -2.54
C LYS A 275 6.99 34.36 -4.02
N MET A 276 5.73 34.69 -4.27
CA MET A 276 5.22 34.82 -5.63
C MET A 276 5.78 36.06 -6.34
N LYS A 277 5.93 37.19 -5.62
CA LYS A 277 6.54 38.43 -6.11
C LYS A 277 8.02 38.25 -6.47
N THR A 278 8.78 37.59 -5.61
CA THR A 278 10.24 37.55 -5.73
C THR A 278 10.77 36.35 -6.53
N GLN A 279 10.04 35.23 -6.54
CA GLN A 279 10.52 33.95 -7.12
C GLN A 279 9.41 33.17 -7.85
N PRO A 280 8.60 33.77 -8.73
CA PRO A 280 7.49 33.07 -9.40
C PRO A 280 7.96 31.88 -10.26
N ALA A 281 9.11 32.02 -10.94
CA ALA A 281 9.69 30.95 -11.72
C ALA A 281 10.08 29.72 -10.84
N ALA A 282 10.69 29.97 -9.68
CA ALA A 282 11.05 28.88 -8.76
C ALA A 282 9.80 28.18 -8.17
N VAL A 283 8.71 28.92 -7.97
CA VAL A 283 7.42 28.33 -7.55
C VAL A 283 6.87 27.42 -8.65
N ALA A 284 6.91 27.83 -9.92
CA ALA A 284 6.46 27.01 -11.06
C ALA A 284 7.31 25.74 -11.20
N GLU A 285 8.63 25.82 -11.08
CA GLU A 285 9.55 24.68 -11.12
C GLU A 285 9.25 23.68 -9.99
N ALA A 286 9.11 24.16 -8.75
CA ALA A 286 8.83 23.32 -7.60
C ALA A 286 7.45 22.66 -7.71
N TRP A 287 6.43 23.41 -8.16
CA TRP A 287 5.09 22.88 -8.41
C TRP A 287 5.12 21.77 -9.46
N TRP A 288 5.74 22.03 -10.62
CA TRP A 288 5.86 21.05 -11.69
C TRP A 288 6.53 19.77 -11.22
N GLY A 289 7.70 19.88 -10.57
CA GLY A 289 8.44 18.74 -10.07
C GLY A 289 7.64 17.89 -9.07
N SER A 290 6.87 18.56 -8.18
CA SER A 290 6.03 17.86 -7.21
C SER A 290 4.78 17.23 -7.85
N LEU A 291 4.12 17.95 -8.77
CA LEU A 291 2.92 17.49 -9.47
C LEU A 291 3.19 16.25 -10.33
N THR A 292 4.32 16.22 -11.03
CA THR A 292 4.66 15.16 -11.98
C THR A 292 5.37 13.97 -11.34
N LEU A 293 5.69 14.04 -10.06
CA LEU A 293 6.34 12.95 -9.35
C LEU A 293 5.47 11.67 -9.42
N GLY A 294 6.08 10.57 -9.87
CA GLY A 294 5.34 9.32 -10.11
C GLY A 294 4.27 9.42 -11.20
N ASN A 295 4.49 10.28 -12.20
CA ASN A 295 3.54 10.60 -13.27
C ASN A 295 2.20 11.13 -12.74
N GLY A 296 2.23 11.90 -11.67
CA GLY A 296 1.03 12.46 -11.03
C GLY A 296 0.19 11.44 -10.26
N GLN A 297 0.71 10.24 -9.97
CA GLN A 297 -0.05 9.14 -9.39
C GLN A 297 0.26 8.90 -7.91
N PHE A 298 0.85 9.85 -7.21
CA PHE A 298 1.03 9.77 -5.77
C PHE A 298 -0.16 10.39 -5.04
N CYS A 299 -0.58 9.77 -3.93
CA CYS A 299 -1.58 10.34 -3.03
C CYS A 299 -1.14 11.68 -2.42
N THR A 300 0.15 11.95 -2.41
CA THR A 300 0.78 13.17 -1.89
C THR A 300 1.05 14.24 -2.95
N ASN A 301 0.80 13.99 -4.24
CA ASN A 301 0.95 15.03 -5.26
C ASN A 301 0.02 16.21 -4.95
N PRO A 302 0.46 17.46 -5.19
CA PRO A 302 -0.37 18.62 -5.05
C PRO A 302 -1.47 18.63 -6.13
N GLY A 303 -2.74 18.81 -5.73
CA GLY A 303 -3.88 18.81 -6.65
C GLY A 303 -4.42 20.20 -6.93
N ILE A 304 -4.25 21.15 -6.01
CA ILE A 304 -4.67 22.54 -6.15
C ILE A 304 -3.55 23.45 -5.67
N LEU A 305 -3.30 24.50 -6.44
CA LEU A 305 -2.36 25.56 -6.08
C LEU A 305 -3.09 26.90 -6.00
N PHE A 306 -3.02 27.54 -4.85
CA PHE A 306 -3.51 28.90 -4.64
C PHE A 306 -2.35 29.88 -4.74
N VAL A 307 -2.40 30.78 -5.71
CA VAL A 307 -1.33 31.76 -5.98
C VAL A 307 -1.89 33.17 -5.98
N PRO A 308 -1.16 34.17 -5.45
CA PRO A 308 -1.43 35.57 -5.67
C PRO A 308 -1.30 35.95 -7.15
N SER A 309 -1.97 37.04 -7.55
CA SER A 309 -1.89 37.55 -8.93
C SER A 309 -0.51 38.13 -9.30
N ASP A 310 0.20 38.66 -8.31
CA ASP A 310 1.55 39.21 -8.52
C ASP A 310 2.53 38.10 -8.92
N GLY A 311 3.21 38.26 -10.05
CA GLY A 311 4.13 37.24 -10.59
C GLY A 311 3.46 36.13 -11.39
N LEU A 312 2.13 36.11 -11.52
CA LEU A 312 1.38 35.05 -12.21
C LEU A 312 1.83 34.87 -13.67
N ALA A 313 2.10 35.94 -14.39
CA ALA A 313 2.53 35.86 -15.79
C ALA A 313 3.87 35.10 -15.98
N GLU A 314 4.84 35.32 -15.12
CA GLU A 314 6.12 34.61 -15.17
C GLU A 314 5.97 33.16 -14.71
N PHE A 315 5.17 32.89 -13.66
CA PHE A 315 4.82 31.56 -13.22
C PHE A 315 4.17 30.77 -14.36
N GLU A 316 3.17 31.34 -15.03
CA GLU A 316 2.46 30.71 -16.14
C GLU A 316 3.39 30.41 -17.32
N LYS A 317 4.23 31.36 -17.71
CA LYS A 317 5.22 31.20 -18.78
C LYS A 317 6.14 30.01 -18.52
N VAL A 318 6.69 29.89 -17.31
CA VAL A 318 7.57 28.76 -16.95
C VAL A 318 6.79 27.44 -16.95
N LEU A 319 5.60 27.42 -16.38
CA LEU A 319 4.79 26.20 -16.32
C LEU A 319 4.39 25.70 -17.72
N ARG A 320 3.99 26.62 -18.65
CA ARG A 320 3.69 26.28 -20.04
C ARG A 320 4.90 25.65 -20.75
N ALA A 321 6.08 26.23 -20.59
CA ALA A 321 7.31 25.70 -21.17
C ALA A 321 7.62 24.27 -20.65
N LYS A 322 7.38 24.00 -19.35
CA LYS A 322 7.53 22.66 -18.76
C LYS A 322 6.57 21.65 -19.37
N VAL A 323 5.31 22.03 -19.54
CA VAL A 323 4.31 21.16 -20.14
C VAL A 323 4.63 20.84 -21.59
N GLU A 324 5.08 21.84 -22.38
CA GLU A 324 5.45 21.67 -23.79
C GLU A 324 6.65 20.74 -23.96
N ALA A 325 7.62 20.81 -23.02
CA ALA A 325 8.81 19.97 -23.01
C ALA A 325 8.58 18.57 -22.41
N ALA A 326 7.43 18.31 -21.81
CA ALA A 326 7.16 17.04 -21.14
C ALA A 326 6.93 15.90 -22.15
N GLU A 327 7.57 14.78 -21.88
CA GLU A 327 7.29 13.55 -22.62
C GLU A 327 6.15 12.76 -21.95
N PRO A 328 5.25 12.14 -22.74
CA PRO A 328 4.19 11.30 -22.20
C PRO A 328 4.76 10.12 -21.43
N ALA A 329 4.16 9.79 -20.29
CA ALA A 329 4.52 8.62 -19.52
C ALA A 329 3.31 7.72 -19.27
N ALA A 330 3.55 6.40 -19.25
CA ALA A 330 2.49 5.43 -19.02
C ALA A 330 1.91 5.56 -17.60
N LEU A 331 0.58 5.43 -17.49
CA LEU A 331 -0.08 5.29 -16.20
C LEU A 331 0.01 3.83 -15.74
N LEU A 332 -0.05 3.64 -14.42
CA LEU A 332 0.11 2.32 -13.76
C LEU A 332 -0.92 1.29 -14.22
N HIS A 333 -2.11 1.72 -14.65
CA HIS A 333 -3.16 0.80 -15.07
C HIS A 333 -4.18 1.47 -16.02
N LYS A 334 -4.72 0.70 -16.97
CA LYS A 334 -5.73 1.18 -17.93
C LYS A 334 -6.95 1.82 -17.25
N ASN A 335 -7.42 1.27 -16.13
CA ASN A 335 -8.54 1.86 -15.39
C ASN A 335 -8.18 3.22 -14.79
N THR A 336 -6.91 3.45 -14.43
CA THR A 336 -6.44 4.77 -13.97
C THR A 336 -6.53 5.78 -15.09
N GLN A 337 -6.14 5.40 -16.31
CA GLN A 337 -6.27 6.25 -17.50
C GLN A 337 -7.75 6.59 -17.79
N THR A 338 -8.63 5.59 -17.81
CA THR A 338 -10.07 5.79 -18.06
C THR A 338 -10.69 6.73 -17.01
N SER A 339 -10.33 6.54 -15.73
CA SER A 339 -10.81 7.42 -14.65
C SER A 339 -10.27 8.84 -14.79
N PHE A 340 -8.99 8.99 -15.15
CA PHE A 340 -8.38 10.30 -15.39
C PHE A 340 -9.07 11.04 -16.53
N GLU A 341 -9.29 10.40 -17.67
CA GLU A 341 -9.96 10.99 -18.83
C GLU A 341 -11.41 11.40 -18.51
N SER A 342 -12.15 10.56 -17.78
CA SER A 342 -13.51 10.85 -17.33
C SER A 342 -13.56 12.05 -16.39
N ASN A 343 -12.67 12.10 -15.40
CA ASN A 343 -12.60 13.20 -14.43
C ASN A 343 -12.18 14.51 -15.11
N LEU A 344 -11.23 14.45 -16.05
CA LEU A 344 -10.80 15.62 -16.81
C LEU A 344 -11.96 16.18 -17.67
N LYS A 345 -12.75 15.30 -18.29
CA LYS A 345 -13.95 15.70 -19.03
C LYS A 345 -14.97 16.39 -18.13
N ALA A 346 -15.22 15.81 -16.95
CA ALA A 346 -16.12 16.38 -15.96
C ALA A 346 -15.63 17.76 -15.47
N LEU A 347 -14.33 17.89 -15.17
CA LEU A 347 -13.72 19.14 -14.71
C LEU A 347 -13.86 20.23 -15.79
N ARG A 348 -13.61 19.93 -17.04
CA ARG A 348 -13.74 20.88 -18.17
C ARG A 348 -15.18 21.36 -18.41
N SER A 349 -16.18 20.63 -17.92
CA SER A 349 -17.60 21.05 -18.02
C SER A 349 -18.03 22.01 -16.91
N VAL A 350 -17.19 22.28 -15.92
CA VAL A 350 -17.50 23.20 -14.84
C VAL A 350 -17.32 24.65 -15.31
N SER A 351 -18.33 25.48 -15.10
CA SER A 351 -18.27 26.91 -15.45
C SER A 351 -17.17 27.64 -14.68
N GLY A 352 -16.46 28.55 -15.35
CA GLY A 352 -15.38 29.36 -14.75
C GLY A 352 -14.02 28.66 -14.75
N ILE A 353 -13.91 27.44 -15.29
CA ILE A 353 -12.61 26.78 -15.49
C ILE A 353 -12.04 27.16 -16.86
N GLU A 354 -10.85 27.73 -16.85
CA GLU A 354 -10.04 27.97 -18.03
C GLU A 354 -9.00 26.84 -18.20
N SER A 355 -8.91 26.27 -19.41
CA SER A 355 -7.92 25.22 -19.71
C SER A 355 -6.71 25.83 -20.40
N TRP A 356 -5.57 25.86 -19.73
CA TRP A 356 -4.31 26.35 -20.30
C TRP A 356 -3.64 25.32 -21.24
N ILE A 357 -3.98 24.04 -21.08
CA ILE A 357 -3.39 22.95 -21.84
C ILE A 357 -4.52 22.25 -22.61
N VAL A 358 -4.53 22.44 -23.92
CA VAL A 358 -5.62 21.98 -24.78
C VAL A 358 -5.32 20.62 -25.43
N SER A 359 -4.06 20.27 -25.62
CA SER A 359 -3.66 18.98 -26.21
C SER A 359 -2.75 18.20 -25.25
N MET A 360 -3.18 16.99 -24.88
CA MET A 360 -2.30 16.02 -24.24
C MET A 360 -1.86 15.01 -25.28
N LYS A 361 -0.55 14.78 -25.38
CA LYS A 361 -0.04 13.58 -26.04
C LYS A 361 -0.37 12.41 -25.12
N VAL A 362 -1.28 11.55 -25.49
CA VAL A 362 -1.53 10.30 -24.77
C VAL A 362 -0.52 9.29 -25.31
N GLY A 363 0.37 8.82 -24.46
CA GLY A 363 1.24 7.69 -24.77
C GLY A 363 0.37 6.44 -24.94
N THR A 364 0.57 5.73 -26.03
CA THR A 364 -0.11 4.45 -26.33
C THR A 364 0.41 3.34 -25.43
#